data_20d06528dc25303363c499a5f94dbada
#
_entry.id   20d06528dc25303363c499a5f94dbada
#
_cell.length_a   1.000
_cell.length_b   1.000
_cell.length_c   1.000
_cell.angle_alpha   90.00
_cell.angle_beta   90.00
_cell.angle_gamma   90.00
#
_symmetry.space_group_name_H-M   'P 1'
#
loop_
_entity.id
_entity.type
_entity.pdbx_description
1 polymer ?
#
loop_
_entity_poly.entity_id
_entity_poly.type
_entity_poly.pdbx_seq_one_letter_code
_entity_poly.pdbx_strand_id
1 'polypeptide(L)'
;SGKAAGLRTHMLVTLGAALFVMPLQLQGGGADALSRVIQGTVAGIGFLCAGTILKAGRESRVRGLTTAAGLWASTAIGVAVGLGQQGTAVLGTVLALLVLHVLTCLNRSPPSSDSH
;
A
#
# COMPACT_ATOMS: atom_id res chain seq x y z
N SER A 1 -4.71 -13.34 -11.69
CA SER A 1 -4.37 -14.58 -11.41
C SER A 1 -4.38 -14.94 -9.94
N GLY A 2 -5.51 -14.83 -9.34
CA GLY A 2 -5.69 -15.25 -7.99
C GLY A 2 -5.24 -14.27 -6.93
N LYS A 3 -4.70 -13.17 -7.31
CA LYS A 3 -4.27 -12.18 -6.34
C LYS A 3 -5.40 -11.25 -6.01
N ALA A 4 -5.49 -10.89 -4.73
CA ALA A 4 -6.52 -9.96 -4.30
C ALA A 4 -6.26 -8.56 -4.86
N ALA A 5 -5.00 -8.21 -5.06
CA ALA A 5 -4.64 -6.94 -5.66
C ALA A 5 -3.34 -7.11 -6.42
N GLY A 6 -3.36 -6.73 -7.67
CA GLY A 6 -2.19 -6.86 -8.50
C GLY A 6 -1.45 -5.55 -8.65
N LEU A 7 -0.52 -5.55 -9.58
CA LEU A 7 0.30 -4.38 -9.85
C LEU A 7 -0.55 -3.17 -10.20
N ARG A 8 -1.57 -3.37 -11.02
CA ARG A 8 -2.43 -2.26 -11.42
C ARG A 8 -3.09 -1.60 -10.22
N THR A 9 -3.58 -2.42 -9.30
CA THR A 9 -4.25 -1.90 -8.13
C THR A 9 -3.29 -1.05 -7.30
N HIS A 10 -2.09 -1.56 -7.08
CA HIS A 10 -1.09 -0.83 -6.31
C HIS A 10 -0.71 0.48 -6.98
N MET A 11 -0.53 0.45 -8.29
CA MET A 11 -0.17 1.66 -9.02
C MET A 11 -1.27 2.71 -8.96
N LEU A 12 -2.52 2.27 -9.12
CA LEU A 12 -3.64 3.19 -9.07
C LEU A 12 -3.84 3.77 -7.68
N VAL A 13 -3.65 2.96 -6.66
CA VAL A 13 -3.78 3.43 -5.29
C VAL A 13 -2.71 4.50 -4.99
N THR A 14 -1.49 4.23 -5.41
CA THR A 14 -0.40 5.18 -5.19
C THR A 14 -0.65 6.48 -5.94
N LEU A 15 -1.04 6.37 -7.20
CA LEU A 15 -1.33 7.55 -8.00
C LEU A 15 -2.50 8.33 -7.42
N GLY A 16 -3.56 7.62 -7.01
CA GLY A 16 -4.72 8.28 -6.43
C GLY A 16 -4.37 9.03 -5.17
N ALA A 17 -3.56 8.44 -4.31
CA ALA A 17 -3.16 9.11 -3.07
C ALA A 17 -2.39 10.39 -3.39
N ALA A 18 -1.47 10.32 -4.35
CA ALA A 18 -0.71 11.50 -4.75
C ALA A 18 -1.63 12.57 -5.32
N LEU A 19 -2.61 12.17 -6.11
CA LEU A 19 -3.53 13.12 -6.72
C LEU A 19 -4.46 13.77 -5.71
N PHE A 20 -4.76 13.10 -4.61
CA PHE A 20 -5.56 13.72 -3.57
C PHE A 20 -4.76 14.79 -2.81
N VAL A 21 -3.47 14.56 -2.65
CA VAL A 21 -2.65 15.42 -1.81
C VAL A 21 -2.00 16.55 -2.59
N MET A 22 -1.49 16.24 -3.78
CA MET A 22 -0.68 17.20 -4.53
C MET A 22 -1.37 18.52 -4.86
N PRO A 23 -2.61 18.51 -5.38
CA PRO A 23 -3.22 19.80 -5.73
C PRO A 23 -3.37 20.71 -4.52
N LEU A 24 -3.70 20.14 -3.38
CA LEU A 24 -3.87 20.92 -2.17
C LEU A 24 -2.53 21.48 -1.73
N GLN A 25 -1.49 20.68 -1.83
CA GLN A 25 -0.15 21.12 -1.47
C GLN A 25 0.32 22.24 -2.39
N LEU A 26 0.07 22.11 -3.69
CA LEU A 26 0.49 23.12 -4.65
C LEU A 26 -0.26 24.42 -4.48
N GLN A 27 -1.49 24.36 -4.00
CA GLN A 27 -2.27 25.58 -3.76
C GLN A 27 -1.93 26.23 -2.45
N GLY A 28 -1.00 25.66 -1.71
CA GLY A 28 -0.63 26.23 -0.44
C GLY A 28 -1.62 25.95 0.66
N GLY A 29 -2.35 24.84 0.53
CA GLY A 29 -3.31 24.45 1.55
C GLY A 29 -2.65 24.34 2.91
N GLY A 30 -3.37 24.74 3.95
CA GLY A 30 -2.83 24.72 5.28
C GLY A 30 -2.70 23.31 5.83
N ALA A 31 -2.01 23.19 6.96
CA ALA A 31 -1.80 21.91 7.59
C ALA A 31 -3.12 21.22 7.93
N ASP A 32 -4.11 22.01 8.33
CA ASP A 32 -5.41 21.42 8.67
C ASP A 32 -6.07 20.77 7.47
N ALA A 33 -6.03 21.45 6.33
CA ALA A 33 -6.66 20.90 5.13
C ALA A 33 -5.93 19.66 4.67
N LEU A 34 -4.61 19.68 4.68
CA LEU A 34 -3.83 18.52 4.30
C LEU A 34 -4.08 17.35 5.24
N SER A 35 -4.16 17.63 6.52
CA SER A 35 -4.41 16.60 7.51
C SER A 35 -5.74 15.90 7.25
N ARG A 36 -6.75 16.66 6.89
CA ARG A 36 -8.06 16.08 6.60
C ARG A 36 -8.04 15.20 5.38
N VAL A 37 -7.35 15.64 4.34
CA VAL A 37 -7.26 14.85 3.12
C VAL A 37 -6.50 13.55 3.37
N ILE A 38 -5.40 13.65 4.11
CA ILE A 38 -4.61 12.46 4.42
C ILE A 38 -5.42 11.51 5.27
N GLN A 39 -6.15 12.02 6.25
CA GLN A 39 -7.01 11.20 7.08
C GLN A 39 -8.05 10.47 6.27
N GLY A 40 -8.69 11.19 5.34
CA GLY A 40 -9.67 10.58 4.46
C GLY A 40 -9.07 9.53 3.57
N THR A 41 -7.88 9.79 3.05
CA THR A 41 -7.19 8.84 2.21
C THR A 41 -6.87 7.56 2.96
N VAL A 42 -6.36 7.71 4.17
CA VAL A 42 -6.03 6.54 5.00
C VAL A 42 -7.27 5.74 5.32
N ALA A 43 -8.37 6.42 5.66
CA ALA A 43 -9.61 5.73 5.97
C ALA A 43 -10.16 5.01 4.74
N GLY A 44 -10.09 5.66 3.59
CA GLY A 44 -10.59 5.06 2.36
C GLY A 44 -9.81 3.83 1.96
N ILE A 45 -8.50 3.89 2.08
CA ILE A 45 -7.70 2.74 1.72
C ILE A 45 -7.90 1.61 2.74
N GLY A 46 -8.19 1.96 3.97
CA GLY A 46 -8.53 0.97 4.98
C GLY A 46 -9.75 0.15 4.57
N PHE A 47 -10.72 0.82 3.98
CA PHE A 47 -11.91 0.14 3.49
C PHE A 47 -11.56 -0.84 2.37
N LEU A 48 -10.72 -0.41 1.43
CA LEU A 48 -10.26 -1.28 0.35
C LEU A 48 -9.46 -2.46 0.90
N CYS A 49 -8.63 -2.19 1.89
CA CYS A 49 -7.82 -3.23 2.50
C CYS A 49 -8.70 -4.27 3.19
N ALA A 50 -9.74 -3.81 3.88
CA ALA A 50 -10.67 -4.73 4.51
C ALA A 50 -11.34 -5.61 3.48
N GLY A 51 -11.74 -5.01 2.35
CA GLY A 51 -12.34 -5.78 1.27
C GLY A 51 -11.39 -6.82 0.72
N THR A 52 -10.13 -6.46 0.62
CA THR A 52 -9.12 -7.39 0.14
C THR A 52 -9.00 -8.60 1.05
N ILE A 53 -8.99 -8.34 2.35
CA ILE A 53 -8.87 -9.42 3.32
C ILE A 53 -10.10 -10.32 3.29
N LEU A 54 -11.27 -9.72 3.25
CA LEU A 54 -12.51 -10.48 3.24
C LEU A 54 -12.63 -11.31 1.98
N LYS A 55 -12.22 -10.75 0.86
CA LYS A 55 -12.33 -11.45 -0.40
C LYS A 55 -11.39 -12.64 -0.47
N ALA A 56 -10.29 -12.59 0.24
CA ALA A 56 -9.29 -13.63 0.17
C ALA A 56 -9.79 -14.96 0.72
N GLY A 57 -10.74 -14.93 1.64
CA GLY A 57 -11.23 -16.17 2.21
C GLY A 57 -10.31 -16.70 3.28
N ARG A 58 -10.70 -17.84 3.84
CA ARG A 58 -9.95 -18.38 4.96
C ARG A 58 -8.55 -18.83 4.61
N GLU A 59 -8.47 -19.61 3.54
CA GLU A 59 -7.20 -20.21 3.20
C GLU A 59 -6.18 -19.20 2.73
N SER A 60 -6.66 -18.07 2.24
CA SER A 60 -5.78 -17.04 1.71
C SER A 60 -5.74 -15.83 2.60
N ARG A 61 -6.13 -15.98 3.86
CA ARG A 61 -6.21 -14.84 4.74
C ARG A 61 -4.86 -14.17 4.97
N VAL A 62 -3.82 -14.97 5.13
CA VAL A 62 -2.48 -14.41 5.31
C VAL A 62 -2.07 -13.63 4.07
N ARG A 63 -2.38 -14.20 2.91
CA ARG A 63 -2.06 -13.53 1.67
C ARG A 63 -2.85 -12.24 1.52
N GLY A 64 -4.11 -12.25 1.96
CA GLY A 64 -4.93 -11.05 1.94
C GLY A 64 -4.37 -9.97 2.85
N LEU A 65 -3.87 -10.35 4.01
CA LEU A 65 -3.26 -9.40 4.92
C LEU A 65 -2.00 -8.78 4.32
N THR A 66 -1.19 -9.59 3.67
CA THR A 66 0.02 -9.09 3.03
C THR A 66 -0.34 -8.11 1.92
N THR A 67 -1.35 -8.44 1.13
CA THR A 67 -1.81 -7.55 0.07
C THR A 67 -2.32 -6.25 0.65
N ALA A 68 -3.11 -6.33 1.72
CA ALA A 68 -3.63 -5.13 2.36
C ALA A 68 -2.51 -4.25 2.89
N ALA A 69 -1.51 -4.87 3.50
CA ALA A 69 -0.37 -4.11 4.00
C ALA A 69 0.39 -3.45 2.86
N GLY A 70 0.51 -4.13 1.74
CA GLY A 70 1.15 -3.57 0.56
C GLY A 70 0.39 -2.36 0.02
N LEU A 71 -0.93 -2.46 -0.01
CA LEU A 71 -1.77 -1.35 -0.45
C LEU A 71 -1.62 -0.15 0.49
N TRP A 72 -1.57 -0.43 1.78
CA TRP A 72 -1.39 0.63 2.77
C TRP A 72 -0.06 1.33 2.56
N ALA A 73 1.01 0.55 2.37
CA ALA A 73 2.33 1.12 2.14
C ALA A 73 2.36 1.93 0.84
N SER A 74 1.71 1.41 -0.20
CA SER A 74 1.63 2.12 -1.48
C SER A 74 0.93 3.47 -1.32
N THR A 75 -0.11 3.49 -0.50
CA THR A 75 -0.83 4.73 -0.21
C THR A 75 0.08 5.73 0.47
N ALA A 76 0.84 5.28 1.45
CA ALA A 76 1.76 6.16 2.17
C ALA A 76 2.81 6.75 1.22
N ILE A 77 3.31 5.93 0.32
CA ILE A 77 4.28 6.41 -0.67
C ILE A 77 3.63 7.46 -1.57
N GLY A 78 2.39 7.22 -1.98
CA GLY A 78 1.67 8.18 -2.79
C GLY A 78 1.46 9.50 -2.08
N VAL A 79 1.12 9.45 -0.79
CA VAL A 79 0.96 10.67 0.00
C VAL A 79 2.29 11.42 0.05
N ALA A 80 3.38 10.71 0.27
CA ALA A 80 4.70 11.35 0.33
C ALA A 80 5.04 12.03 -1.00
N VAL A 81 4.74 11.38 -2.12
CA VAL A 81 4.96 11.98 -3.42
C VAL A 81 4.11 13.23 -3.58
N GLY A 82 2.85 13.15 -3.17
CA GLY A 82 1.96 14.30 -3.28
C GLY A 82 2.40 15.48 -2.44
N LEU A 83 3.03 15.21 -1.31
CA LEU A 83 3.56 16.26 -0.45
C LEU A 83 4.89 16.83 -0.95
N GLY A 84 5.44 16.25 -2.00
CA GLY A 84 6.74 16.70 -2.50
C GLY A 84 7.90 16.12 -1.74
N GLN A 85 7.65 15.11 -0.91
CA GLN A 85 8.70 14.48 -0.11
C GLN A 85 9.33 13.35 -0.90
N GLN A 86 10.14 13.74 -1.88
CA GLN A 86 10.73 12.75 -2.78
C GLN A 86 11.65 11.79 -2.04
N GLY A 87 12.45 12.31 -1.14
CA GLY A 87 13.35 11.45 -0.38
C GLY A 87 12.59 10.42 0.43
N THR A 88 11.53 10.85 1.08
CA THR A 88 10.70 9.96 1.88
C THR A 88 10.07 8.89 1.00
N ALA A 89 9.58 9.29 -0.16
CA ALA A 89 8.95 8.35 -1.07
C ALA A 89 9.94 7.29 -1.55
N VAL A 90 11.14 7.72 -1.92
CA VAL A 90 12.16 6.80 -2.39
C VAL A 90 12.57 5.85 -1.26
N LEU A 91 12.81 6.40 -0.09
CA LEU A 91 13.22 5.58 1.05
C LEU A 91 12.13 4.57 1.40
N GLY A 92 10.88 5.02 1.43
CA GLY A 92 9.77 4.13 1.72
C GLY A 92 9.64 3.01 0.71
N THR A 93 9.84 3.34 -0.57
CA THR A 93 9.77 2.35 -1.61
C THR A 93 10.87 1.31 -1.46
N VAL A 94 12.09 1.77 -1.19
CA VAL A 94 13.22 0.86 -1.00
C VAL A 94 12.97 -0.05 0.19
N LEU A 95 12.52 0.52 1.30
CA LEU A 95 12.25 -0.28 2.49
C LEU A 95 11.14 -1.29 2.25
N ALA A 96 10.08 -0.89 1.54
CA ALA A 96 8.98 -1.79 1.26
C ALA A 96 9.45 -2.95 0.39
N LEU A 97 10.26 -2.64 -0.61
CA LEU A 97 10.79 -3.68 -1.49
C LEU A 97 11.71 -4.63 -0.73
N LEU A 98 12.50 -4.09 0.19
CA LEU A 98 13.36 -4.93 0.99
C LEU A 98 12.55 -5.89 1.85
N VAL A 99 11.51 -5.37 2.50
CA VAL A 99 10.66 -6.20 3.34
C VAL A 99 10.02 -7.31 2.52
N LEU A 100 9.49 -6.96 1.36
CA LEU A 100 8.84 -7.95 0.51
C LEU A 100 9.83 -8.98 0.02
N HIS A 101 11.03 -8.54 -0.33
CA HIS A 101 12.05 -9.46 -0.80
C HIS A 101 12.48 -10.43 0.29
N VAL A 102 12.71 -9.90 1.49
CA VAL A 102 13.09 -10.73 2.62
C VAL A 102 12.02 -11.75 2.93
N LEU A 103 10.76 -11.30 2.94
CA LEU A 103 9.65 -12.21 3.19
C LEU A 103 9.56 -13.28 2.13
N THR A 104 9.74 -12.89 0.88
CA THR A 104 9.70 -13.84 -0.20
C THR A 104 10.79 -14.89 -0.05
N CYS A 105 11.99 -14.45 0.31
CA CYS A 105 13.09 -15.38 0.52
C CYS A 105 12.83 -16.32 1.67
N LEU A 106 12.28 -15.79 2.75
CA LEU A 106 11.98 -16.62 3.92
C LEU A 106 10.86 -17.60 3.65
N ASN A 107 9.87 -17.16 2.86
CA ASN A 107 8.74 -18.01 2.56
C ASN A 107 9.01 -19.01 1.47
N ARG A 108 10.17 -18.95 0.86
CA ARG A 108 10.54 -19.91 -0.15
C ARG A 108 11.20 -21.11 0.48
N SER A 109 10.59 -21.59 1.52
CA SER A 109 11.12 -22.75 2.18
C SER A 109 11.01 -23.95 1.28
N PRO A 110 11.76 -25.00 1.57
CA PRO A 110 11.75 -26.20 0.74
C PRO A 110 10.36 -26.74 0.55
N PRO A 111 10.03 -27.07 -0.65
CA PRO A 111 8.67 -27.56 -0.93
C PRO A 111 8.37 -28.87 -0.23
N SER A 112 9.36 -29.64 0.05
CA SER A 112 9.09 -30.92 0.64
C SER A 112 8.37 -30.83 1.97
N SER A 113 8.63 -29.76 2.68
CA SER A 113 8.01 -29.65 3.99
C SER A 113 6.56 -29.30 3.90
N ASP A 114 6.14 -28.86 2.75
CA ASP A 114 4.79 -28.42 2.66
C ASP A 114 3.95 -29.24 1.82
N SER A 115 4.42 -30.34 1.43
CA SER A 115 3.71 -31.10 0.49
C SER A 115 2.33 -31.46 0.99
N HIS A 116 1.88 -30.95 1.99
CA HIS A 116 0.51 -31.22 2.39
C HIS A 116 -0.05 -30.22 3.35
#